data_12215963d1e16cee2a140fcf979de2a1
#
_entry.id   12215963d1e16cee2a140fcf979de2a1
#
_cell.length_a   1.000
_cell.length_b   1.000
_cell.length_c   1.000
_cell.angle_alpha   90.00
_cell.angle_beta   90.00
_cell.angle_gamma   90.00
#
_symmetry.space_group_name_H-M   'P 1'
#
loop_
_entity.id
_entity.type
_entity.pdbx_description
1 polymer ?
#
loop_
_entity_poly.entity_id
_entity_poly.type
_entity_poly.pdbx_seq_one_letter_code
_entity_poly.pdbx_strand_id
1 'polypeptide(L)'
;MKTLIKTSLVFLVLAASLSGCKDNTGERVTYKANVPVYMGFDEFRSSFSITEPREISFPGKIYFKDNFLFVNEIGKGIHVIDNSNPANPRKVGFYDIVGNVDMAIRGNILFADSFI
;
A
#
# COMPACT_ATOMS: atom_id res chain seq x y z
N MET A 1 -40.21 -26.16 57.08
CA MET A 1 -40.65 -26.25 55.70
C MET A 1 -40.40 -24.92 54.92
N LYS A 2 -40.90 -23.79 55.40
CA LYS A 2 -40.76 -22.47 54.68
C LYS A 2 -39.27 -21.98 54.50
N THR A 3 -38.41 -22.30 55.45
CA THR A 3 -36.93 -21.93 55.37
C THR A 3 -36.20 -22.82 54.37
N LEU A 4 -36.47 -24.10 54.29
CA LEU A 4 -35.85 -25.00 53.29
C LEU A 4 -36.22 -24.63 51.84
N ILE A 5 -37.46 -24.17 51.63
CA ILE A 5 -37.90 -23.72 50.29
C ILE A 5 -37.17 -22.43 49.88
N LYS A 6 -36.96 -21.50 50.84
CA LYS A 6 -36.23 -20.25 50.55
C LYS A 6 -34.75 -20.48 50.23
N THR A 7 -34.10 -21.38 50.97
CA THR A 7 -32.67 -21.73 50.69
C THR A 7 -32.52 -22.47 49.37
N SER A 8 -33.44 -23.34 49.00
CA SER A 8 -33.44 -24.03 47.73
C SER A 8 -33.65 -23.05 46.54
N LEU A 9 -34.52 -22.06 46.70
CA LEU A 9 -34.77 -21.05 45.67
C LEU A 9 -33.53 -20.16 45.43
N VAL A 10 -32.85 -19.77 46.51
CA VAL A 10 -31.63 -18.97 46.39
C VAL A 10 -30.52 -19.75 45.69
N PHE A 11 -30.39 -21.04 45.95
CA PHE A 11 -29.41 -21.89 45.29
C PHE A 11 -29.71 -22.08 43.80
N LEU A 12 -30.98 -22.17 43.44
CA LEU A 12 -31.42 -22.29 42.05
C LEU A 12 -31.12 -21.02 41.25
N VAL A 13 -31.36 -19.84 41.84
CA VAL A 13 -31.06 -18.54 41.20
C VAL A 13 -29.53 -18.35 41.05
N LEU A 14 -28.75 -18.76 42.04
CA LEU A 14 -27.30 -18.68 41.99
C LEU A 14 -26.72 -19.62 40.93
N ALA A 15 -27.27 -20.82 40.76
CA ALA A 15 -26.85 -21.77 39.71
C ALA A 15 -27.22 -21.29 38.30
N ALA A 16 -28.35 -20.59 38.13
CA ALA A 16 -28.75 -20.01 36.84
C ALA A 16 -27.86 -18.81 36.40
N SER A 17 -27.28 -18.08 37.37
CA SER A 17 -26.35 -16.97 37.05
C SER A 17 -24.97 -17.44 36.65
N LEU A 18 -24.61 -18.70 36.81
CA LEU A 18 -23.35 -19.31 36.41
C LEU A 18 -23.36 -19.89 34.97
N SER A 19 -24.51 -19.88 34.30
CA SER A 19 -24.58 -20.20 32.86
C SER A 19 -23.99 -19.04 32.07
N GLY A 20 -22.68 -18.88 32.20
CA GLY A 20 -21.89 -17.87 31.50
C GLY A 20 -22.03 -17.96 30.00
N CYS A 21 -21.83 -16.86 29.37
CA CYS A 21 -21.82 -16.67 27.93
C CYS A 21 -21.15 -17.83 27.21
N LYS A 22 -21.88 -18.49 26.33
CA LYS A 22 -21.26 -19.30 25.28
C LYS A 22 -20.63 -18.33 24.32
N ASP A 23 -19.32 -18.17 24.41
CA ASP A 23 -18.56 -17.56 23.33
C ASP A 23 -18.69 -18.43 22.08
N ASN A 24 -19.60 -18.07 21.21
CA ASN A 24 -19.73 -18.63 19.88
C ASN A 24 -18.66 -18.00 18.94
N THR A 25 -17.42 -17.93 19.41
CA THR A 25 -16.29 -17.44 18.63
C THR A 25 -15.68 -18.53 17.75
N GLY A 26 -16.51 -19.35 17.15
CA GLY A 26 -16.08 -20.36 16.18
C GLY A 26 -16.15 -19.92 14.73
N GLU A 27 -16.49 -18.67 14.45
CA GLU A 27 -16.49 -18.17 13.08
C GLU A 27 -15.04 -17.93 12.63
N ARG A 28 -14.54 -18.85 11.80
CA ARG A 28 -13.22 -18.71 11.20
C ARG A 28 -13.28 -17.64 10.11
N VAL A 29 -12.89 -16.43 10.43
CA VAL A 29 -12.76 -15.36 9.45
C VAL A 29 -11.47 -15.58 8.65
N THR A 30 -11.60 -15.82 7.35
CA THR A 30 -10.47 -15.90 6.44
C THR A 30 -10.28 -14.54 5.79
N TYR A 31 -9.13 -13.93 5.95
CA TYR A 31 -8.77 -12.67 5.31
C TYR A 31 -7.42 -12.79 4.61
N LYS A 32 -7.23 -11.99 3.57
CA LYS A 32 -5.93 -11.83 2.95
C LYS A 32 -5.09 -10.89 3.81
N ALA A 33 -4.09 -11.41 4.45
CA ALA A 33 -3.12 -10.58 5.17
C ALA A 33 -2.02 -10.10 4.22
N ASN A 34 -1.64 -8.83 4.33
CA ASN A 34 -0.41 -8.35 3.72
C ASN A 34 0.76 -8.87 4.56
N VAL A 35 1.60 -9.68 3.94
CA VAL A 35 2.82 -10.18 4.58
C VAL A 35 3.96 -9.26 4.17
N PRO A 36 4.76 -8.73 5.12
CA PRO A 36 5.90 -7.89 4.77
C PRO A 36 6.93 -8.73 3.99
N VAL A 37 7.36 -8.19 2.85
CA VAL A 37 8.48 -8.72 2.09
C VAL A 37 9.69 -7.84 2.40
N TYR A 38 10.77 -8.45 2.84
CA TYR A 38 11.99 -7.72 3.17
C TYR A 38 12.98 -7.81 2.02
N MET A 39 13.59 -6.68 1.70
CA MET A 39 14.63 -6.56 0.69
C MET A 39 15.94 -6.11 1.37
N GLY A 40 17.07 -6.65 0.94
CA GLY A 40 18.38 -6.19 1.38
C GLY A 40 18.68 -4.77 0.90
N PHE A 41 19.48 -4.02 1.66
CA PHE A 41 19.78 -2.63 1.33
C PHE A 41 20.53 -2.47 -0.02
N ASP A 42 21.40 -3.42 -0.35
CA ASP A 42 22.13 -3.41 -1.62
C ASP A 42 21.21 -3.79 -2.78
N GLU A 43 20.28 -4.72 -2.58
CA GLU A 43 19.25 -5.08 -3.54
C GLU A 43 18.32 -3.90 -3.81
N PHE A 44 17.88 -3.20 -2.76
CA PHE A 44 17.08 -1.98 -2.91
C PHE A 44 17.80 -0.92 -3.74
N ARG A 45 19.09 -0.67 -3.48
CA ARG A 45 19.87 0.30 -4.25
C ARG A 45 20.06 -0.09 -5.70
N SER A 46 20.15 -1.38 -6.00
CA SER A 46 20.30 -1.88 -7.36
C SER A 46 18.97 -1.99 -8.13
N SER A 47 17.84 -1.83 -7.46
CA SER A 47 16.50 -1.89 -8.07
C SER A 47 16.15 -0.65 -8.91
N PHE A 48 16.93 0.43 -8.78
CA PHE A 48 16.78 1.62 -9.59
C PHE A 48 17.68 1.56 -10.83
N SER A 49 17.12 1.86 -12.00
CA SER A 49 17.89 1.98 -13.23
C SER A 49 17.33 3.04 -14.18
N ILE A 50 18.19 3.55 -15.06
CA ILE A 50 17.78 4.42 -16.16
C ILE A 50 17.82 3.57 -17.42
N THR A 51 16.72 3.50 -18.12
CA THR A 51 16.54 2.67 -19.30
C THR A 51 16.16 3.48 -20.53
N GLU A 52 16.17 2.83 -21.69
CA GLU A 52 15.65 3.40 -22.92
C GLU A 52 14.17 3.81 -22.80
N PRO A 53 13.72 4.78 -23.61
CA PRO A 53 12.32 5.17 -23.66
C PRO A 53 11.41 4.00 -23.99
N ARG A 54 10.26 3.92 -23.34
CA ARG A 54 9.23 2.91 -23.59
C ARG A 54 7.84 3.50 -23.75
N GLU A 55 6.86 2.69 -24.14
CA GLU A 55 5.50 3.14 -24.29
C GLU A 55 4.85 3.42 -22.92
N ILE A 56 4.02 4.47 -22.88
CA ILE A 56 3.23 4.84 -21.71
C ILE A 56 1.96 4.00 -21.73
N SER A 57 1.73 3.21 -20.69
CA SER A 57 0.57 2.33 -20.59
C SER A 57 -0.42 2.77 -19.52
N PHE A 58 0.08 3.13 -18.35
CA PHE A 58 -0.71 3.52 -17.18
C PHE A 58 -0.18 4.84 -16.58
N PRO A 59 -0.43 5.98 -17.25
CA PRO A 59 0.07 7.27 -16.78
C PRO A 59 -0.63 7.68 -15.49
N GLY A 60 0.18 8.15 -14.55
CA GLY A 60 -0.26 8.76 -13.31
C GLY A 60 -0.02 10.27 -13.32
N LYS A 61 0.71 10.76 -12.33
CA LYS A 61 1.05 12.17 -12.16
C LYS A 61 1.96 12.66 -13.29
N ILE A 62 1.74 13.89 -13.72
CA ILE A 62 2.61 14.59 -14.67
C ILE A 62 3.24 15.78 -13.97
N TYR A 63 4.55 15.93 -14.12
CA TYR A 63 5.30 17.06 -13.61
C TYR A 63 6.05 17.74 -14.76
N PHE A 64 5.92 19.06 -14.86
CA PHE A 64 6.67 19.86 -15.85
C PHE A 64 7.78 20.61 -15.14
N LYS A 65 8.99 20.48 -15.64
CA LYS A 65 10.14 21.27 -15.17
C LYS A 65 11.07 21.62 -16.31
N ASP A 66 11.33 22.91 -16.44
CA ASP A 66 12.11 23.49 -17.54
C ASP A 66 11.50 23.06 -18.90
N ASN A 67 12.24 22.31 -19.71
CA ASN A 67 11.76 21.81 -21.00
C ASN A 67 11.42 20.30 -20.95
N PHE A 68 11.26 19.71 -19.76
CA PHE A 68 10.98 18.29 -19.61
C PHE A 68 9.62 18.03 -18.97
N LEU A 69 8.94 17.03 -19.50
CA LEU A 69 7.79 16.41 -18.87
C LEU A 69 8.23 15.10 -18.22
N PHE A 70 7.87 14.96 -16.97
CA PHE A 70 8.04 13.73 -16.20
C PHE A 70 6.64 13.13 -16.04
N VAL A 71 6.45 11.94 -16.58
CA VAL A 71 5.16 11.24 -16.52
C VAL A 71 5.33 9.97 -15.70
N ASN A 72 4.71 9.92 -14.54
CA ASN A 72 4.71 8.72 -13.73
C ASN A 72 3.96 7.59 -14.44
N GLU A 73 4.51 6.39 -14.42
CA GLU A 73 3.81 5.16 -14.76
C GLU A 73 3.62 4.34 -13.49
N ILE A 74 2.37 4.27 -13.03
CA ILE A 74 2.00 3.71 -11.72
C ILE A 74 2.59 2.31 -11.53
N GLY A 75 3.34 2.15 -10.45
CA GLY A 75 3.98 0.89 -10.07
C GLY A 75 5.27 0.55 -10.81
N LYS A 76 5.68 1.37 -11.80
CA LYS A 76 6.81 1.05 -12.68
C LYS A 76 7.91 2.10 -12.69
N GLY A 77 7.57 3.39 -12.65
CA GLY A 77 8.58 4.44 -12.69
C GLY A 77 8.14 5.71 -13.41
N ILE A 78 9.08 6.39 -14.06
CA ILE A 78 8.86 7.73 -14.58
C ILE A 78 9.43 7.87 -15.99
N HIS A 79 8.58 8.22 -16.95
CA HIS A 79 8.98 8.60 -18.29
C HIS A 79 9.55 10.02 -18.29
N VAL A 80 10.63 10.23 -18.99
CA VAL A 80 11.25 11.54 -19.22
C VAL A 80 11.05 11.91 -20.69
N ILE A 81 10.42 13.05 -20.93
CA ILE A 81 10.05 13.52 -22.24
C ILE A 81 10.66 14.92 -22.44
N ASP A 82 11.48 15.06 -23.45
CA ASP A 82 11.95 16.36 -23.92
C ASP A 82 10.83 17.09 -24.66
N ASN A 83 10.40 18.18 -24.09
CA ASN A 83 9.33 19.05 -24.60
C ASN A 83 9.89 20.42 -25.06
N SER A 84 11.15 20.50 -25.39
CA SER A 84 11.78 21.72 -25.92
C SER A 84 11.07 22.21 -27.19
N ASN A 85 10.51 21.27 -27.95
CA ASN A 85 9.61 21.57 -29.05
C ASN A 85 8.23 20.96 -28.76
N PRO A 86 7.26 21.75 -28.24
CA PRO A 86 5.94 21.23 -27.87
C PRO A 86 5.13 20.66 -29.05
N ALA A 87 5.46 21.03 -30.30
CA ALA A 87 4.83 20.44 -31.47
C ALA A 87 5.36 19.03 -31.80
N ASN A 88 6.52 18.65 -31.24
CA ASN A 88 7.13 17.34 -31.46
C ASN A 88 7.90 16.89 -30.22
N PRO A 89 7.21 16.54 -29.12
CA PRO A 89 7.84 16.06 -27.91
C PRO A 89 8.48 14.67 -28.13
N ARG A 90 9.62 14.41 -27.47
CA ARG A 90 10.38 13.18 -27.63
C ARG A 90 10.57 12.47 -26.30
N LYS A 91 10.23 11.20 -26.22
CA LYS A 91 10.61 10.36 -25.07
C LYS A 91 12.13 10.17 -25.09
N VAL A 92 12.82 10.50 -24.01
CA VAL A 92 14.29 10.47 -23.94
C VAL A 92 14.84 9.46 -22.95
N GLY A 93 14.00 8.93 -22.08
CA GLY A 93 14.41 7.89 -21.13
C GLY A 93 13.27 7.46 -20.22
N PHE A 94 13.56 6.46 -19.43
CA PHE A 94 12.67 5.97 -18.39
C PHE A 94 13.46 5.67 -17.12
N TYR A 95 13.00 6.18 -16.01
CA TYR A 95 13.49 5.85 -14.68
C TYR A 95 12.72 4.65 -14.17
N ASP A 96 13.33 3.49 -14.17
CA ASP A 96 12.74 2.25 -13.67
C ASP A 96 12.80 2.24 -12.15
N ILE A 97 11.66 2.42 -11.51
CA ILE A 97 11.50 2.50 -10.06
C ILE A 97 10.32 1.63 -9.68
N VAL A 98 10.60 0.40 -9.31
CA VAL A 98 9.55 -0.57 -8.96
C VAL A 98 8.70 -0.03 -7.81
N GLY A 99 7.38 -0.13 -7.96
CA GLY A 99 6.44 0.35 -6.96
C GLY A 99 6.26 1.87 -6.91
N ASN A 100 6.79 2.63 -7.89
CA ASN A 100 6.62 4.08 -7.92
C ASN A 100 5.16 4.49 -8.16
N VAL A 101 4.65 5.35 -7.30
CA VAL A 101 3.27 5.88 -7.36
C VAL A 101 3.26 7.40 -7.46
N ASP A 102 4.20 8.06 -6.81
CA ASP A 102 4.26 9.52 -6.77
C ASP A 102 5.67 10.05 -7.00
N MET A 103 5.74 11.31 -7.43
CA MET A 103 7.00 12.04 -7.61
C MET A 103 6.83 13.51 -7.29
N ALA A 104 7.93 14.14 -6.91
CA ALA A 104 8.04 15.59 -6.74
C ALA A 104 9.42 16.07 -7.17
N ILE A 105 9.52 17.31 -7.65
CA ILE A 105 10.80 17.92 -8.02
C ILE A 105 10.99 19.19 -7.22
N ARG A 106 12.17 19.32 -6.60
CA ARG A 106 12.59 20.54 -5.93
C ARG A 106 14.00 20.92 -6.38
N GLY A 107 14.13 22.07 -6.99
CA GLY A 107 15.40 22.46 -7.63
C GLY A 107 15.78 21.46 -8.72
N ASN A 108 16.94 20.84 -8.62
CA ASN A 108 17.42 19.82 -9.55
C ASN A 108 17.36 18.40 -9.00
N ILE A 109 16.55 18.19 -7.94
CA ILE A 109 16.41 16.88 -7.30
C ILE A 109 15.00 16.36 -7.57
N LEU A 110 14.91 15.18 -8.16
CA LEU A 110 13.70 14.41 -8.30
C LEU A 110 13.57 13.49 -7.07
N PHE A 111 12.43 13.57 -6.39
CA PHE A 111 12.02 12.67 -5.34
C PHE A 111 10.97 11.72 -5.90
N ALA A 112 11.16 10.45 -5.73
CA ALA A 112 10.24 9.40 -6.13
C ALA A 112 10.08 8.40 -4.99
N ASP A 113 8.88 7.92 -4.79
CA ASP A 113 8.61 6.83 -3.86
C ASP A 113 8.88 5.47 -4.52
N SER A 114 8.94 4.43 -3.70
CA SER A 114 9.04 3.04 -4.12
C SER A 114 8.33 2.18 -3.08
N PHE A 115 7.20 1.62 -3.45
CA PHE A 115 6.40 0.70 -2.61
C PHE A 115 6.68 -0.73 -3.07
N ILE A 116 7.65 -1.37 -2.43
CA ILE A 116 8.03 -2.77 -2.67
C ILE A 116 7.72 -3.60 -1.44
#